data_565fc07123dbb519b4c5edc65dd287cf
#
_entry.id   565fc07123dbb519b4c5edc65dd287cf
#
_cell.length_a   1.000
_cell.length_b   1.000
_cell.length_c   1.000
_cell.angle_alpha   90.00
_cell.angle_beta   90.00
_cell.angle_gamma   90.00
#
_symmetry.space_group_name_H-M   'P 1'
#
loop_
_entity.id
_entity.type
_entity.pdbx_description
1 polymer ?
#
loop_
_entity_poly.entity_id
_entity_poly.type
_entity_poly.pdbx_seq_one_letter_code
_entity_poly.pdbx_strand_id
1 'polypeptide(L)'
;MFRQLGFVACALVVLAATSVRSLACEGNEVIFEDRFSDDAGGWAINNAVEIKDGTFALKLAPDDLETNLNVTFTVEDADICSEAVWPEGDPVTLGAGLLFWGVDNKDYFQFGILNSGKYWIARKQDGKWRTIVENIDFSAINTSPGATNTLRVKATGNTASFYINGTKVRDLRGQPPKSGWRFGLSGDNFDKEKETKLVFKSVKVTN
;
A
#
# COMPACT_ATOMS: atom_id res chain seq x y z
N MET A 1 12.96 -40.51 61.77
CA MET A 1 13.64 -40.48 60.46
C MET A 1 12.57 -40.18 59.40
N PHE A 2 12.25 -38.89 59.20
CA PHE A 2 11.19 -38.42 58.28
C PHE A 2 11.86 -37.87 57.04
N ARG A 3 11.63 -38.49 55.89
CA ARG A 3 12.04 -38.01 54.56
C ARG A 3 11.00 -37.04 54.01
N GLN A 4 11.36 -35.77 53.86
CA GLN A 4 10.56 -34.79 53.11
C GLN A 4 10.80 -35.03 51.63
N LEU A 5 9.72 -35.31 50.87
CA LEU A 5 9.68 -35.24 49.42
C LEU A 5 9.39 -33.81 49.01
N GLY A 6 10.36 -33.15 48.37
CA GLY A 6 10.15 -31.87 47.73
C GLY A 6 9.48 -32.07 46.35
N PHE A 7 8.31 -31.45 46.17
CA PHE A 7 7.67 -31.30 44.86
C PHE A 7 8.26 -30.12 44.10
N VAL A 8 8.95 -30.39 43.01
CA VAL A 8 9.37 -29.34 42.08
C VAL A 8 8.20 -29.09 41.11
N ALA A 9 7.52 -27.97 41.28
CA ALA A 9 6.50 -27.51 40.32
C ALA A 9 7.17 -26.88 39.11
N CYS A 10 7.14 -27.57 37.97
CA CYS A 10 7.61 -27.05 36.69
C CYS A 10 6.52 -26.14 36.10
N ALA A 11 6.71 -24.83 36.18
CA ALA A 11 5.80 -23.86 35.56
C ALA A 11 6.06 -23.82 34.03
N LEU A 12 5.13 -24.37 33.26
CA LEU A 12 5.09 -24.25 31.80
C LEU A 12 4.69 -22.80 31.46
N VAL A 13 5.64 -21.99 31.01
CA VAL A 13 5.37 -20.69 30.38
C VAL A 13 4.88 -20.96 28.97
N VAL A 14 3.58 -20.86 28.74
CA VAL A 14 2.97 -20.86 27.41
C VAL A 14 3.23 -19.48 26.79
N LEU A 15 4.24 -19.36 25.92
CA LEU A 15 4.37 -18.21 25.04
C LEU A 15 3.22 -18.24 24.04
N ALA A 16 2.20 -17.40 24.27
CA ALA A 16 1.20 -17.08 23.27
C ALA A 16 1.89 -16.32 22.13
N ALA A 17 2.22 -17.02 21.05
CA ALA A 17 2.62 -16.38 19.80
C ALA A 17 1.39 -15.59 19.28
N THR A 18 1.36 -14.28 19.52
CA THR A 18 0.44 -13.38 18.83
C THR A 18 0.84 -13.37 17.37
N SER A 19 0.18 -14.19 16.56
CA SER A 19 0.28 -14.08 15.11
C SER A 19 -0.23 -12.68 14.74
N VAL A 20 0.68 -11.78 14.42
CA VAL A 20 0.36 -10.56 13.71
C VAL A 20 -0.26 -11.03 12.39
N ARG A 21 -1.59 -11.00 12.30
CA ARG A 21 -2.27 -11.20 11.04
C ARG A 21 -1.80 -10.06 10.14
N SER A 22 -0.91 -10.38 9.22
CA SER A 22 -0.71 -9.56 8.03
C SER A 22 -2.11 -9.33 7.46
N LEU A 23 -2.55 -8.07 7.39
CA LEU A 23 -3.85 -7.70 6.85
C LEU A 23 -3.79 -7.87 5.33
N ALA A 24 -3.74 -9.14 4.92
CA ALA A 24 -3.70 -9.54 3.53
C ALA A 24 -5.03 -9.20 2.86
N CYS A 25 -5.00 -9.02 1.55
CA CYS A 25 -6.19 -9.10 0.71
C CYS A 25 -7.03 -10.32 1.10
N GLU A 26 -8.34 -10.16 1.15
CA GLU A 26 -9.27 -11.19 1.66
C GLU A 26 -9.88 -12.08 0.57
N GLY A 27 -9.48 -11.89 -0.71
CA GLY A 27 -9.95 -12.72 -1.82
C GLY A 27 -9.44 -14.16 -1.73
N ASN A 28 -10.18 -15.08 -2.36
CA ASN A 28 -9.92 -16.52 -2.27
C ASN A 28 -8.83 -17.00 -3.24
N GLU A 29 -8.67 -16.31 -4.36
CA GLU A 29 -7.71 -16.66 -5.41
C GLU A 29 -6.68 -15.52 -5.60
N VAL A 30 -5.39 -15.88 -5.58
CA VAL A 30 -4.30 -14.95 -5.84
C VAL A 30 -4.15 -14.79 -7.35
N ILE A 31 -4.44 -13.59 -7.87
CA ILE A 31 -4.26 -13.22 -9.27
C ILE A 31 -2.81 -12.78 -9.53
N PHE A 32 -2.26 -12.03 -8.58
CA PHE A 32 -0.91 -11.48 -8.65
C PHE A 32 -0.35 -11.31 -7.23
N GLU A 33 0.91 -11.65 -7.05
CA GLU A 33 1.66 -11.33 -5.83
C GLU A 33 3.10 -11.00 -6.22
N ASP A 34 3.59 -9.87 -5.75
CA ASP A 34 4.98 -9.46 -5.91
C ASP A 34 5.55 -8.99 -4.57
N ARG A 35 6.69 -9.56 -4.21
CA ARG A 35 7.49 -9.21 -3.03
C ARG A 35 8.83 -8.59 -3.44
N PHE A 36 8.91 -8.20 -4.71
CA PHE A 36 10.03 -7.45 -5.28
C PHE A 36 11.39 -8.16 -5.13
N SER A 37 11.39 -9.49 -5.29
CA SER A 37 12.62 -10.30 -5.28
C SER A 37 13.46 -10.07 -6.53
N ASP A 38 12.81 -9.69 -7.63
CA ASP A 38 13.41 -9.35 -8.92
C ASP A 38 12.54 -8.30 -9.65
N ASP A 39 12.91 -7.93 -10.87
CA ASP A 39 12.21 -6.96 -11.70
C ASP A 39 11.19 -7.56 -12.68
N ALA A 40 10.86 -8.86 -12.54
CA ALA A 40 9.96 -9.56 -13.46
C ALA A 40 8.48 -9.29 -13.21
N GLY A 41 8.12 -8.52 -12.18
CA GLY A 41 6.73 -8.26 -11.75
C GLY A 41 5.89 -7.41 -12.70
N GLY A 42 6.42 -7.00 -13.87
CA GLY A 42 5.67 -6.20 -14.85
C GLY A 42 5.55 -4.72 -14.49
N TRP A 43 6.51 -4.20 -13.74
CA TRP A 43 6.63 -2.79 -13.40
C TRP A 43 7.45 -2.04 -14.46
N ALA A 44 7.08 -0.79 -14.74
CA ALA A 44 7.86 0.06 -15.63
C ALA A 44 9.14 0.53 -14.92
N ILE A 45 10.30 0.01 -15.35
CA ILE A 45 11.59 0.37 -14.78
C ILE A 45 12.11 1.63 -15.46
N ASN A 46 12.44 2.64 -14.65
CA ASN A 46 13.02 3.90 -15.06
C ASN A 46 13.99 4.42 -13.98
N ASN A 47 14.52 5.62 -14.12
CA ASN A 47 15.48 6.19 -13.16
C ASN A 47 14.88 6.46 -11.76
N ALA A 48 13.57 6.61 -11.66
CA ALA A 48 12.86 6.84 -10.39
C ALA A 48 12.50 5.52 -9.67
N VAL A 49 12.58 4.37 -10.36
CA VAL A 49 12.19 3.06 -9.81
C VAL A 49 13.42 2.22 -9.53
N GLU A 50 13.49 1.65 -8.33
CA GLU A 50 14.50 0.68 -7.94
C GLU A 50 13.81 -0.54 -7.30
N ILE A 51 14.01 -1.74 -7.89
CA ILE A 51 13.57 -3.00 -7.31
C ILE A 51 14.82 -3.73 -6.82
N LYS A 52 14.92 -3.90 -5.51
CA LYS A 52 16.10 -4.51 -4.89
C LYS A 52 15.80 -5.00 -3.48
N ASP A 53 16.43 -6.11 -3.09
CA ASP A 53 16.41 -6.64 -1.72
C ASP A 53 14.99 -6.82 -1.15
N GLY A 54 14.03 -7.27 -1.99
CA GLY A 54 12.64 -7.48 -1.58
C GLY A 54 11.84 -6.19 -1.41
N THR A 55 12.24 -5.11 -2.09
CA THR A 55 11.55 -3.82 -2.04
C THR A 55 11.39 -3.19 -3.42
N PHE A 56 10.26 -2.49 -3.60
CA PHE A 56 10.03 -1.56 -4.68
C PHE A 56 10.17 -0.13 -4.14
N ALA A 57 11.10 0.62 -4.65
CA ALA A 57 11.35 1.97 -4.18
C ALA A 57 11.13 3.00 -5.27
N LEU A 58 10.42 4.08 -4.92
CA LEU A 58 10.28 5.29 -5.71
C LEU A 58 11.25 6.36 -5.20
N LYS A 59 12.13 6.83 -6.07
CA LYS A 59 13.00 7.99 -5.82
C LYS A 59 12.22 9.23 -6.23
N LEU A 60 11.97 10.11 -5.28
CA LEU A 60 11.12 11.27 -5.43
C LEU A 60 11.96 12.54 -5.31
N ALA A 61 12.05 13.32 -6.38
CA ALA A 61 12.62 14.64 -6.35
C ALA A 61 11.74 15.60 -5.49
N PRO A 62 12.21 16.78 -5.13
CA PRO A 62 11.40 17.80 -4.49
C PRO A 62 10.16 18.15 -5.31
N ASP A 63 8.99 18.28 -4.66
CA ASP A 63 7.68 18.62 -5.25
C ASP A 63 7.28 17.70 -6.43
N ASP A 64 7.52 16.38 -6.24
CA ASP A 64 7.42 15.37 -7.29
C ASP A 64 6.37 14.31 -6.97
N LEU A 65 5.73 13.79 -8.03
CA LEU A 65 4.79 12.66 -8.01
C LEU A 65 5.25 11.59 -8.98
N GLU A 66 5.67 10.46 -8.47
CA GLU A 66 5.94 9.29 -9.26
C GLU A 66 4.80 8.28 -9.21
N THR A 67 4.42 7.76 -10.37
CA THR A 67 3.38 6.75 -10.52
C THR A 67 3.86 5.60 -11.37
N ASN A 68 3.56 4.38 -10.96
CA ASN A 68 3.96 3.18 -11.68
C ASN A 68 2.79 2.21 -11.76
N LEU A 69 2.15 2.13 -12.92
CA LEU A 69 1.12 1.12 -13.21
C LEU A 69 1.79 -0.18 -13.61
N ASN A 70 1.28 -1.30 -13.11
CA ASN A 70 1.66 -2.61 -13.63
C ASN A 70 1.21 -2.73 -15.09
N VAL A 71 2.16 -3.02 -15.99
CA VAL A 71 1.91 -3.03 -17.45
C VAL A 71 1.55 -4.41 -17.99
N THR A 72 1.70 -5.45 -17.19
CA THR A 72 1.51 -6.85 -17.62
C THR A 72 0.13 -7.38 -17.27
N PHE A 73 -0.42 -7.00 -16.12
CA PHE A 73 -1.66 -7.52 -15.59
C PHE A 73 -2.80 -6.53 -15.71
N THR A 74 -3.98 -7.05 -16.09
CA THR A 74 -5.25 -6.34 -16.02
C THR A 74 -6.25 -7.18 -15.24
N VAL A 75 -7.12 -6.50 -14.48
CA VAL A 75 -8.15 -7.11 -13.64
C VAL A 75 -9.50 -6.46 -13.91
N GLU A 76 -10.59 -7.12 -13.57
CA GLU A 76 -11.96 -6.56 -13.63
C GLU A 76 -12.45 -6.26 -12.22
N ASP A 77 -12.74 -7.29 -11.43
CA ASP A 77 -12.97 -7.18 -10.00
C ASP A 77 -11.71 -7.63 -9.27
N ALA A 78 -11.26 -6.86 -8.27
CA ALA A 78 -10.03 -7.18 -7.59
C ALA A 78 -9.97 -6.57 -6.17
N ASP A 79 -9.26 -7.26 -5.31
CA ASP A 79 -8.86 -6.81 -3.99
C ASP A 79 -7.34 -6.64 -3.98
N ILE A 80 -6.88 -5.38 -3.95
CA ILE A 80 -5.47 -5.00 -4.07
C ILE A 80 -4.97 -4.52 -2.73
N CYS A 81 -3.85 -5.08 -2.27
CA CYS A 81 -3.17 -4.70 -1.05
C CYS A 81 -1.71 -4.37 -1.31
N SER A 82 -1.18 -3.39 -0.61
CA SER A 82 0.24 -3.06 -0.63
C SER A 82 0.71 -2.58 0.74
N GLU A 83 1.96 -2.88 1.06
CA GLU A 83 2.63 -2.40 2.26
C GLU A 83 3.61 -1.28 1.89
N ALA A 84 3.29 -0.05 2.33
CA ALA A 84 4.16 1.11 2.20
C ALA A 84 4.92 1.35 3.51
N VAL A 85 6.18 1.75 3.42
CA VAL A 85 7.06 2.04 4.56
C VAL A 85 7.53 3.48 4.49
N TRP A 86 7.29 4.23 5.56
CA TRP A 86 7.84 5.58 5.66
C TRP A 86 9.36 5.54 5.79
N PRO A 87 10.09 6.47 5.17
CA PRO A 87 11.53 6.55 5.35
C PRO A 87 11.91 6.82 6.81
N GLU A 88 13.08 6.34 7.22
CA GLU A 88 13.71 6.74 8.46
C GLU A 88 14.45 8.08 8.27
N GLY A 89 14.51 8.90 9.33
CA GLY A 89 15.21 10.19 9.32
C GLY A 89 14.26 11.39 9.34
N ASP A 90 14.74 12.54 8.87
CA ASP A 90 13.96 13.80 8.87
C ASP A 90 12.72 13.66 8.00
N PRO A 91 11.53 13.85 8.58
CA PRO A 91 10.30 13.66 7.83
C PRO A 91 10.11 14.79 6.80
N VAL A 92 10.13 14.44 5.53
CA VAL A 92 9.50 15.26 4.50
C VAL A 92 8.00 14.98 4.49
N THR A 93 7.17 15.90 4.00
CA THR A 93 5.75 15.60 3.79
C THR A 93 5.63 14.65 2.61
N LEU A 94 5.25 13.42 2.90
CA LEU A 94 5.29 12.31 1.95
C LEU A 94 3.96 11.59 1.88
N GLY A 95 3.58 11.23 0.65
CA GLY A 95 2.42 10.41 0.36
C GLY A 95 2.78 9.05 -0.23
N ALA A 96 2.03 8.02 0.15
CA ALA A 96 2.08 6.69 -0.45
C ALA A 96 0.70 6.32 -0.98
N GLY A 97 0.62 5.77 -2.20
CA GLY A 97 -0.67 5.48 -2.81
C GLY A 97 -0.74 4.16 -3.58
N LEU A 98 -1.99 3.65 -3.66
CA LEU A 98 -2.42 2.62 -4.58
C LEU A 98 -3.13 3.26 -5.78
N LEU A 99 -2.74 2.86 -6.99
CA LEU A 99 -3.45 3.18 -8.22
C LEU A 99 -4.43 2.05 -8.55
N PHE A 100 -5.63 2.42 -8.97
CA PHE A 100 -6.69 1.48 -9.35
C PHE A 100 -7.53 2.06 -10.49
N TRP A 101 -8.31 1.22 -11.16
CA TRP A 101 -9.06 1.58 -12.35
C TRP A 101 -8.21 2.32 -13.39
N GLY A 102 -6.92 1.90 -13.49
CA GLY A 102 -5.96 2.52 -14.38
C GLY A 102 -6.09 2.00 -15.82
N VAL A 103 -6.02 2.90 -16.80
CA VAL A 103 -5.89 2.60 -18.22
C VAL A 103 -4.44 2.84 -18.66
N ASP A 104 -3.94 4.02 -18.35
CA ASP A 104 -2.58 4.48 -18.65
C ASP A 104 -2.13 5.56 -17.65
N ASN A 105 -1.02 6.23 -17.93
CA ASN A 105 -0.46 7.28 -17.07
C ASN A 105 -1.26 8.60 -17.06
N LYS A 106 -2.35 8.71 -17.83
CA LYS A 106 -3.24 9.87 -17.88
C LYS A 106 -4.61 9.59 -17.28
N ASP A 107 -4.99 8.31 -17.17
CA ASP A 107 -6.32 7.88 -16.74
C ASP A 107 -6.23 6.79 -15.68
N TYR A 108 -6.36 7.17 -14.40
CA TYR A 108 -6.39 6.28 -13.24
C TYR A 108 -6.99 6.97 -12.01
N PHE A 109 -7.31 6.18 -11.00
CA PHE A 109 -7.63 6.67 -9.66
C PHE A 109 -6.46 6.38 -8.72
N GLN A 110 -6.29 7.25 -7.73
CA GLN A 110 -5.29 7.14 -6.67
C GLN A 110 -5.98 7.18 -5.31
N PHE A 111 -5.69 6.21 -4.47
CA PHE A 111 -5.99 6.21 -3.06
C PHE A 111 -4.67 6.31 -2.30
N GLY A 112 -4.50 7.36 -1.51
CA GLY A 112 -3.24 7.62 -0.85
C GLY A 112 -3.37 7.99 0.63
N ILE A 113 -2.26 7.84 1.33
CA ILE A 113 -2.05 8.25 2.73
C ILE A 113 -0.84 9.18 2.83
N LEU A 114 -0.91 10.14 3.75
CA LEU A 114 0.20 11.02 4.12
C LEU A 114 0.84 10.54 5.43
N ASN A 115 2.14 10.74 5.54
CA ASN A 115 2.86 10.51 6.81
C ASN A 115 2.43 11.48 7.93
N SER A 116 1.62 12.49 7.61
CA SER A 116 0.95 13.37 8.58
C SER A 116 -0.35 12.79 9.15
N GLY A 117 -0.74 11.54 8.78
CA GLY A 117 -1.94 10.89 9.31
C GLY A 117 -3.24 11.21 8.56
N LYS A 118 -3.13 11.63 7.31
CA LYS A 118 -4.30 11.95 6.47
C LYS A 118 -4.39 11.00 5.28
N TYR A 119 -5.59 10.84 4.70
CA TYR A 119 -5.77 10.14 3.44
C TYR A 119 -6.49 11.01 2.41
N TRP A 120 -6.31 10.68 1.13
CA TRP A 120 -7.01 11.30 0.01
C TRP A 120 -7.44 10.27 -1.04
N ILE A 121 -8.38 10.67 -1.88
CA ILE A 121 -8.73 9.95 -3.11
C ILE A 121 -8.78 10.98 -4.23
N ALA A 122 -8.08 10.69 -5.32
CA ALA A 122 -8.05 11.53 -6.50
C ALA A 122 -8.27 10.71 -7.77
N ARG A 123 -8.63 11.37 -8.85
CA ARG A 123 -8.70 10.81 -10.20
C ARG A 123 -7.85 11.66 -11.12
N LYS A 124 -7.03 11.01 -11.92
CA LYS A 124 -6.45 11.61 -13.12
C LYS A 124 -7.28 11.20 -14.32
N GLN A 125 -7.73 12.13 -15.11
CA GLN A 125 -8.52 11.91 -16.32
C GLN A 125 -8.03 12.82 -17.42
N ASP A 126 -7.69 12.26 -18.60
CA ASP A 126 -7.06 13.00 -19.70
C ASP A 126 -5.85 13.82 -19.23
N GLY A 127 -5.07 13.27 -18.30
CA GLY A 127 -3.91 13.91 -17.68
C GLY A 127 -4.22 15.00 -16.64
N LYS A 128 -5.49 15.31 -16.36
CA LYS A 128 -5.90 16.35 -15.41
C LYS A 128 -6.35 15.74 -14.09
N TRP A 129 -5.87 16.31 -12.99
CA TRP A 129 -6.24 15.91 -11.64
C TRP A 129 -7.60 16.45 -11.20
N ARG A 130 -8.33 15.59 -10.49
CA ARG A 130 -9.55 15.95 -9.78
C ARG A 130 -9.52 15.27 -8.41
N THR A 131 -9.52 16.07 -7.34
CA THR A 131 -9.66 15.57 -5.97
C THR A 131 -11.11 15.12 -5.74
N ILE A 132 -11.28 13.91 -5.20
CA ILE A 132 -12.59 13.34 -4.83
C ILE A 132 -12.77 13.41 -3.32
N VAL A 133 -11.70 13.08 -2.58
CA VAL A 133 -11.63 13.20 -1.11
C VAL A 133 -10.35 13.94 -0.78
N GLU A 134 -10.46 15.04 -0.06
CA GLU A 134 -9.33 15.90 0.27
C GLU A 134 -8.87 15.66 1.71
N ASN A 135 -7.63 15.22 1.86
CA ASN A 135 -6.82 15.16 3.09
C ASN A 135 -7.59 15.06 4.42
N ILE A 136 -8.27 13.94 4.64
CA ILE A 136 -9.04 13.68 5.86
C ILE A 136 -8.16 12.98 6.89
N ASP A 137 -8.17 13.46 8.13
CA ASP A 137 -7.48 12.83 9.26
C ASP A 137 -8.01 11.42 9.52
N PHE A 138 -7.09 10.46 9.70
CA PHE A 138 -7.44 9.07 9.98
C PHE A 138 -6.43 8.43 10.94
N SER A 139 -6.87 8.16 12.14
CA SER A 139 -6.02 7.76 13.26
C SER A 139 -5.39 6.37 13.13
N ALA A 140 -5.87 5.52 12.20
CA ALA A 140 -5.27 4.22 11.95
C ALA A 140 -3.99 4.28 11.09
N ILE A 141 -3.60 5.44 10.57
CA ILE A 141 -2.34 5.63 9.85
C ILE A 141 -1.20 5.69 10.85
N ASN A 142 -0.21 4.80 10.70
CA ASN A 142 1.03 4.88 11.46
C ASN A 142 1.91 5.99 10.87
N THR A 143 2.21 7.02 11.65
CA THR A 143 2.92 8.21 11.17
C THR A 143 4.41 8.24 11.53
N SER A 144 4.89 7.29 12.34
CA SER A 144 6.29 7.25 12.78
C SER A 144 7.24 6.95 11.62
N PRO A 145 8.46 7.50 11.60
CA PRO A 145 9.52 7.08 10.70
C PRO A 145 9.75 5.56 10.77
N GLY A 146 10.00 4.93 9.63
CA GLY A 146 10.13 3.47 9.51
C GLY A 146 8.82 2.67 9.64
N ALA A 147 7.70 3.32 9.98
CA ALA A 147 6.44 2.61 10.15
C ALA A 147 5.90 2.06 8.83
N THR A 148 5.34 0.86 8.90
CA THR A 148 4.64 0.23 7.78
C THR A 148 3.14 0.54 7.86
N ASN A 149 2.55 0.86 6.72
CA ASN A 149 1.11 0.98 6.54
C ASN A 149 0.64 0.07 5.42
N THR A 150 -0.48 -0.62 5.64
CA THR A 150 -1.15 -1.40 4.62
C THR A 150 -2.27 -0.59 3.99
N LEU A 151 -2.19 -0.39 2.69
CA LEU A 151 -3.25 0.17 1.85
C LEU A 151 -3.99 -0.98 1.18
N ARG A 152 -5.33 -0.88 1.11
CA ARG A 152 -6.16 -1.86 0.41
C ARG A 152 -7.29 -1.17 -0.35
N VAL A 153 -7.48 -1.59 -1.59
CA VAL A 153 -8.60 -1.19 -2.46
C VAL A 153 -9.31 -2.44 -2.94
N LYS A 154 -10.56 -2.65 -2.50
CA LYS A 154 -11.42 -3.71 -3.00
C LYS A 154 -12.39 -3.11 -4.01
N ALA A 155 -12.19 -3.41 -5.29
CA ALA A 155 -13.04 -2.97 -6.39
C ALA A 155 -13.94 -4.12 -6.86
N THR A 156 -15.27 -3.88 -6.87
CA THR A 156 -16.27 -4.83 -7.33
C THR A 156 -17.33 -4.09 -8.15
N GLY A 157 -17.45 -4.42 -9.42
CA GLY A 157 -18.30 -3.69 -10.35
C GLY A 157 -17.94 -2.20 -10.38
N ASN A 158 -18.89 -1.34 -10.08
CA ASN A 158 -18.71 0.11 -10.05
C ASN A 158 -18.39 0.69 -8.66
N THR A 159 -18.05 -0.13 -7.70
CA THR A 159 -17.76 0.28 -6.32
C THR A 159 -16.33 -0.08 -5.93
N ALA A 160 -15.62 0.87 -5.32
CA ALA A 160 -14.33 0.65 -4.68
C ALA A 160 -14.46 0.93 -3.17
N SER A 161 -14.04 -0.03 -2.34
CA SER A 161 -13.95 0.09 -0.88
C SER A 161 -12.49 0.26 -0.49
N PHE A 162 -12.21 1.20 0.41
CA PHE A 162 -10.86 1.57 0.82
C PHE A 162 -10.60 1.21 2.28
N TYR A 163 -9.39 0.70 2.55
CA TYR A 163 -8.97 0.32 3.90
C TYR A 163 -7.53 0.76 4.15
N ILE A 164 -7.26 1.16 5.37
CA ILE A 164 -5.92 1.48 5.88
C ILE A 164 -5.70 0.66 7.15
N ASN A 165 -4.61 -0.10 7.20
CA ASN A 165 -4.26 -0.95 8.33
C ASN A 165 -5.46 -1.83 8.80
N GLY A 166 -6.24 -2.37 7.82
CA GLY A 166 -7.42 -3.20 8.04
C GLY A 166 -8.69 -2.46 8.43
N THR A 167 -8.62 -1.17 8.70
CA THR A 167 -9.79 -0.37 9.03
C THR A 167 -10.41 0.23 7.77
N LYS A 168 -11.70 -0.02 7.57
CA LYS A 168 -12.43 0.56 6.43
C LYS A 168 -12.53 2.07 6.56
N VAL A 169 -12.18 2.76 5.48
CA VAL A 169 -12.19 4.22 5.40
C VAL A 169 -13.44 4.75 4.71
N ARG A 170 -13.74 4.18 3.53
CA ARG A 170 -14.80 4.70 2.66
C ARG A 170 -15.20 3.71 1.56
N ASP A 171 -16.36 3.97 0.95
CA ASP A 171 -16.75 3.46 -0.37
C ASP A 171 -16.83 4.61 -1.37
N LEU A 172 -16.48 4.32 -2.61
CA LEU A 172 -16.62 5.21 -3.76
C LEU A 172 -17.37 4.49 -4.87
N ARG A 173 -18.38 5.13 -5.44
CA ARG A 173 -18.96 4.70 -6.71
C ARG A 173 -18.30 5.43 -7.87
N GLY A 174 -17.88 4.68 -8.89
CA GLY A 174 -17.22 5.22 -10.07
C GLY A 174 -17.59 4.46 -11.33
N GLN A 175 -16.79 4.65 -12.34
CA GLN A 175 -16.92 3.95 -13.62
C GLN A 175 -15.57 3.31 -13.95
N PRO A 176 -15.37 2.01 -13.62
CA PRO A 176 -14.18 1.29 -14.04
C PRO A 176 -14.12 1.17 -15.56
N PRO A 177 -12.91 1.02 -16.14
CA PRO A 177 -12.75 0.69 -17.54
C PRO A 177 -13.46 -0.63 -17.89
N LYS A 178 -14.14 -0.69 -19.03
CA LYS A 178 -14.96 -1.85 -19.44
C LYS A 178 -14.12 -3.06 -19.89
N SER A 179 -12.88 -2.84 -20.29
CA SER A 179 -11.96 -3.87 -20.81
C SER A 179 -10.96 -4.37 -19.77
N GLY A 180 -11.28 -4.25 -18.50
CA GLY A 180 -10.33 -4.46 -17.43
C GLY A 180 -9.48 -3.22 -17.15
N TRP A 181 -8.74 -3.23 -16.04
CA TRP A 181 -7.96 -2.09 -15.59
C TRP A 181 -6.66 -2.53 -14.90
N ARG A 182 -5.72 -1.61 -14.86
CA ARG A 182 -4.42 -1.79 -14.22
C ARG A 182 -4.42 -1.23 -12.81
N PHE A 183 -3.62 -1.86 -11.96
CA PHE A 183 -3.28 -1.37 -10.63
C PHE A 183 -1.84 -0.85 -10.62
N GLY A 184 -1.47 -0.14 -9.55
CA GLY A 184 -0.12 0.39 -9.44
C GLY A 184 0.19 1.02 -8.10
N LEU A 185 1.39 1.58 -8.03
CA LEU A 185 1.94 2.25 -6.85
C LEU A 185 2.23 3.71 -7.18
N SER A 186 2.15 4.58 -6.17
CA SER A 186 2.56 5.98 -6.29
C SER A 186 3.24 6.49 -5.04
N GLY A 187 4.12 7.48 -5.24
CA GLY A 187 4.74 8.26 -4.19
C GLY A 187 4.62 9.74 -4.50
N ASP A 188 4.24 10.52 -3.50
CA ASP A 188 4.07 11.98 -3.60
C ASP A 188 5.02 12.65 -2.62
N ASN A 189 5.99 13.42 -3.11
CA ASN A 189 6.89 14.23 -2.29
C ASN A 189 6.44 15.69 -2.32
N PHE A 190 5.89 16.17 -1.22
CA PHE A 190 5.42 17.56 -1.08
C PHE A 190 6.49 18.49 -0.50
N ASP A 191 7.68 17.99 -0.19
CA ASP A 191 8.82 18.83 0.19
C ASP A 191 9.40 19.52 -1.04
N LYS A 192 9.70 20.81 -0.92
CA LYS A 192 10.18 21.63 -2.06
C LYS A 192 11.69 21.64 -2.24
N GLU A 193 12.43 21.10 -1.26
CA GLU A 193 13.87 21.22 -1.22
C GLU A 193 14.58 19.85 -1.14
N LYS A 194 13.93 18.86 -0.53
CA LYS A 194 14.53 17.57 -0.23
C LYS A 194 14.00 16.48 -1.15
N GLU A 195 14.90 15.73 -1.73
CA GLU A 195 14.61 14.43 -2.33
C GLU A 195 14.34 13.38 -1.24
N THR A 196 13.56 12.37 -1.56
CA THR A 196 13.26 11.26 -0.65
C THR A 196 13.08 9.95 -1.40
N LYS A 197 12.96 8.86 -0.66
CA LYS A 197 12.73 7.53 -1.20
C LYS A 197 11.57 6.87 -0.45
N LEU A 198 10.51 6.55 -1.18
CA LEU A 198 9.38 5.79 -0.65
C LEU A 198 9.53 4.31 -0.99
N VAL A 199 9.26 3.43 -0.04
CA VAL A 199 9.46 1.98 -0.19
C VAL A 199 8.15 1.24 -0.04
N PHE A 200 7.91 0.27 -0.93
CA PHE A 200 6.86 -0.74 -0.81
C PHE A 200 7.50 -2.13 -0.64
N LYS A 201 6.92 -2.96 0.24
CA LYS A 201 7.41 -4.32 0.53
C LYS A 201 6.69 -5.41 -0.24
N SER A 202 5.45 -5.14 -0.64
CA SER A 202 4.64 -6.11 -1.36
C SER A 202 3.48 -5.46 -2.09
N VAL A 203 3.04 -6.10 -3.15
CA VAL A 203 1.71 -5.92 -3.74
C VAL A 203 1.08 -7.29 -3.88
N LYS A 204 -0.17 -7.42 -3.47
CA LYS A 204 -0.97 -8.61 -3.67
C LYS A 204 -2.31 -8.24 -4.27
N VAL A 205 -2.77 -9.01 -5.23
CA VAL A 205 -4.08 -8.87 -5.87
C VAL A 205 -4.79 -10.21 -5.80
N THR A 206 -6.03 -10.18 -5.30
CA THR A 206 -6.91 -11.35 -5.22
C THR A 206 -8.28 -11.02 -5.82
N ASN A 207 -9.10 -12.03 -6.10
CA ASN A 207 -10.50 -11.88 -6.51
C ASN A 207 -11.47 -12.36 -5.42
#